data_ad69572dec819233228135f8d558439b
#
_entry.id   ad69572dec819233228135f8d558439b
#
_cell.length_a   1.000
_cell.length_b   1.000
_cell.length_c   1.000
_cell.angle_alpha   90.00
_cell.angle_beta   90.00
_cell.angle_gamma   90.00
#
_symmetry.space_group_name_H-M   'P 1'
#
loop_
_entity.id
_entity.type
_entity.pdbx_description
1 polymer ?
#
loop_
_entity_poly.entity_id
_entity_poly.type
_entity_poly.pdbx_seq_one_letter_code
_entity_poly.pdbx_strand_id
1 'polypeptide(L)'
;MTSKTILNPFTKSENYNCFGCSPRNPIGLQLEFQEDGDWITAEWTPCRDHEGWFNVVHGGLQTALLDELGSWVVMVKMGTTGVTSKLEIKFLKPVHVDHGIVNIKGRIIETRRNIIIIEAFLYSGSGELCAESVMHYFAFSQKKARQLMMFPGREAFYE
;
A
#
# COMPACT_ATOMS: atom_id res chain seq x y z
N MET A 1 -6.34 5.32 20.10
CA MET A 1 -6.66 3.99 19.53
C MET A 1 -5.36 3.24 19.27
N THR A 2 -5.33 1.98 19.62
CA THR A 2 -4.17 1.15 19.37
C THR A 2 -4.22 0.62 17.94
N SER A 3 -3.18 0.85 17.16
CA SER A 3 -3.03 0.26 15.85
C SER A 3 -2.86 -1.26 15.97
N LYS A 4 -3.40 -1.99 15.00
CA LYS A 4 -3.27 -3.45 14.90
C LYS A 4 -2.25 -3.80 13.83
N THR A 5 -1.31 -4.68 14.14
CA THR A 5 -0.41 -5.23 13.13
C THR A 5 -1.19 -6.14 12.19
N ILE A 6 -0.96 -5.99 10.91
CA ILE A 6 -1.54 -6.85 9.88
C ILE A 6 -0.46 -7.82 9.42
N LEU A 7 -0.77 -9.11 9.46
CA LEU A 7 0.13 -10.15 8.97
C LEU A 7 0.06 -10.22 7.44
N ASN A 8 1.14 -10.69 6.82
CA ASN A 8 1.15 -10.97 5.39
C ASN A 8 0.98 -12.48 5.17
N PRO A 9 -0.25 -12.97 4.90
CA PRO A 9 -0.50 -14.39 4.77
C PRO A 9 0.10 -15.01 3.51
N PHE A 10 0.45 -14.20 2.51
CA PHE A 10 1.04 -14.67 1.25
C PHE A 10 2.47 -15.18 1.42
N THR A 11 3.14 -14.82 2.52
CA THR A 11 4.51 -15.28 2.82
C THR A 11 4.60 -16.80 3.05
N LYS A 12 3.46 -17.46 3.27
CA LYS A 12 3.38 -18.92 3.37
C LYS A 12 3.65 -19.62 2.05
N SER A 13 3.50 -18.92 0.92
CA SER A 13 3.84 -19.45 -0.40
C SER A 13 5.31 -19.15 -0.73
N GLU A 14 6.05 -20.19 -1.11
CA GLU A 14 7.47 -20.05 -1.49
C GLU A 14 7.67 -19.20 -2.75
N ASN A 15 6.67 -19.16 -3.62
CA ASN A 15 6.71 -18.41 -4.87
C ASN A 15 6.29 -16.95 -4.75
N TYR A 16 5.89 -16.52 -3.55
CA TYR A 16 5.47 -15.14 -3.33
C TYR A 16 6.65 -14.18 -3.38
N ASN A 17 6.60 -13.22 -4.31
CA ASN A 17 7.70 -12.27 -4.53
C ASN A 17 7.20 -10.86 -4.90
N CYS A 18 6.11 -10.42 -4.28
CA CYS A 18 5.56 -9.08 -4.52
C CYS A 18 6.63 -8.01 -4.30
N PHE A 19 6.76 -7.10 -5.26
CA PHE A 19 7.66 -5.96 -5.14
C PHE A 19 7.29 -5.03 -3.97
N GLY A 20 6.00 -4.85 -3.71
CA GLY A 20 5.53 -3.95 -2.66
C GLY A 20 5.69 -4.51 -1.24
N CYS A 21 5.39 -5.80 -1.03
CA CYS A 21 5.22 -6.33 0.33
C CYS A 21 5.84 -7.69 0.62
N SER A 22 6.52 -8.32 -0.34
CA SER A 22 7.25 -9.56 -0.01
C SER A 22 8.53 -9.25 0.75
N PRO A 23 8.71 -9.81 1.97
CA PRO A 23 9.96 -9.61 2.72
C PRO A 23 11.16 -10.33 2.09
N ARG A 24 10.92 -11.24 1.14
CA ARG A 24 11.96 -11.97 0.45
C ARG A 24 12.40 -11.36 -0.87
N ASN A 25 11.69 -10.32 -1.34
CA ASN A 25 12.11 -9.62 -2.56
C ASN A 25 13.26 -8.66 -2.24
N PRO A 26 14.50 -8.93 -2.71
CA PRO A 26 15.66 -8.15 -2.30
C PRO A 26 15.70 -6.72 -2.85
N ILE A 27 14.94 -6.45 -3.92
CA ILE A 27 14.83 -5.10 -4.48
C ILE A 27 13.48 -4.46 -4.19
N GLY A 28 12.62 -5.13 -3.43
CA GLY A 28 11.26 -4.67 -3.13
C GLY A 28 11.20 -3.64 -2.02
N LEU A 29 10.03 -3.11 -1.83
CA LEU A 29 9.75 -2.10 -0.79
C LEU A 29 9.60 -2.73 0.59
N GLN A 30 9.26 -3.99 0.66
CA GLN A 30 9.13 -4.80 1.89
C GLN A 30 8.20 -4.15 2.93
N LEU A 31 7.06 -3.64 2.44
CA LEU A 31 6.11 -2.94 3.30
C LEU A 31 5.43 -3.89 4.29
N GLU A 32 5.30 -3.40 5.51
CA GLU A 32 4.50 -4.00 6.58
C GLU A 32 3.41 -3.03 6.96
N PHE A 33 2.19 -3.54 7.17
CA PHE A 33 1.02 -2.70 7.32
C PHE A 33 0.42 -2.80 8.72
N GLN A 34 -0.23 -1.73 9.13
CA GLN A 34 -1.01 -1.65 10.37
C GLN A 34 -2.41 -1.11 10.05
N GLU A 35 -3.37 -1.51 10.84
CA GLU A 35 -4.73 -0.99 10.80
C GLU A 35 -4.95 -0.05 11.98
N ASP A 36 -5.38 1.18 11.69
CA ASP A 36 -5.71 2.20 12.68
C ASP A 36 -7.08 2.79 12.35
N GLY A 37 -8.12 2.22 12.97
CA GLY A 37 -9.50 2.56 12.65
C GLY A 37 -9.82 2.29 11.19
N ASP A 38 -10.24 3.33 10.46
CA ASP A 38 -10.55 3.22 9.03
C ASP A 38 -9.30 3.25 8.13
N TRP A 39 -8.15 3.57 8.70
CA TRP A 39 -6.90 3.73 7.97
C TRP A 39 -6.07 2.45 7.96
N ILE A 40 -5.44 2.21 6.83
CA ILE A 40 -4.29 1.31 6.72
C ILE A 40 -3.05 2.17 6.60
N THR A 41 -2.03 1.86 7.36
CA THR A 41 -0.80 2.65 7.45
C THR A 41 0.42 1.77 7.23
N ALA A 42 1.51 2.39 6.79
CA ALA A 42 2.82 1.75 6.73
C ALA A 42 3.93 2.79 6.85
N GLU A 43 5.07 2.33 7.31
CA GLU A 43 6.31 3.10 7.33
C GLU A 43 7.29 2.50 6.32
N TRP A 44 8.08 3.35 5.69
CA TRP A 44 9.09 2.93 4.74
C TRP A 44 10.30 3.85 4.83
N THR A 45 11.49 3.27 4.84
CA THR A 45 12.73 4.05 4.90
C THR A 45 13.39 4.08 3.54
N PRO A 46 13.46 5.26 2.88
CA PRO A 46 14.16 5.38 1.61
C PRO A 46 15.67 5.29 1.81
N CYS A 47 16.36 4.87 0.77
CA CYS A 47 17.79 4.92 0.68
C CYS A 47 18.22 5.55 -0.65
N ARG A 48 19.52 5.72 -0.84
CA ARG A 48 20.08 6.36 -2.04
C ARG A 48 19.68 5.64 -3.34
N ASP A 49 19.50 4.33 -3.31
CA ASP A 49 19.09 3.56 -4.50
C ASP A 49 17.63 3.83 -4.92
N HIS A 50 16.88 4.57 -4.11
CA HIS A 50 15.51 4.98 -4.40
C HIS A 50 15.42 6.40 -5.02
N GLU A 51 16.55 7.03 -5.28
CA GLU A 51 16.58 8.37 -5.84
C GLU A 51 16.08 8.41 -7.30
N GLY A 52 15.28 9.43 -7.61
CA GLY A 52 14.99 9.84 -8.98
C GLY A 52 15.77 11.10 -9.35
N TRP A 53 16.11 11.88 -8.37
CA TRP A 53 16.98 13.05 -8.44
C TRP A 53 17.83 13.10 -7.18
N PHE A 54 18.85 13.93 -7.14
CA PHE A 54 19.74 14.02 -5.98
C PHE A 54 18.95 14.22 -4.68
N ASN A 55 19.05 13.28 -3.74
CA ASN A 55 18.38 13.29 -2.45
C ASN A 55 16.83 13.33 -2.53
N VAL A 56 16.23 12.98 -3.67
CA VAL A 56 14.78 12.98 -3.86
C VAL A 56 14.31 11.59 -4.28
N VAL A 57 13.34 11.04 -3.56
CA VAL A 57 12.73 9.75 -3.87
C VAL A 57 12.03 9.82 -5.22
N HIS A 58 12.29 8.83 -6.08
CA HIS A 58 11.69 8.73 -7.39
C HIS A 58 10.15 8.73 -7.31
N GLY A 59 9.49 9.54 -8.15
CA GLY A 59 8.02 9.63 -8.16
C GLY A 59 7.33 8.31 -8.48
N GLY A 60 7.94 7.47 -9.30
CA GLY A 60 7.44 6.11 -9.57
C GLY A 60 7.44 5.24 -8.32
N LEU A 61 8.43 5.36 -7.44
CA LEU A 61 8.46 4.62 -6.17
C LEU A 61 7.41 5.15 -5.20
N GLN A 62 7.21 6.46 -5.14
CA GLN A 62 6.11 7.04 -4.35
C GLN A 62 4.76 6.50 -4.83
N THR A 63 4.58 6.39 -6.13
CA THR A 63 3.38 5.81 -6.74
C THR A 63 3.23 4.34 -6.38
N ALA A 64 4.31 3.57 -6.43
CA ALA A 64 4.31 2.15 -6.03
C ALA A 64 3.93 1.97 -4.55
N LEU A 65 4.44 2.82 -3.66
CA LEU A 65 4.09 2.81 -2.24
C LEU A 65 2.58 3.01 -2.04
N LEU A 66 2.00 3.99 -2.71
CA LEU A 66 0.58 4.30 -2.59
C LEU A 66 -0.31 3.25 -3.26
N ASP A 67 0.11 2.70 -4.40
CA ASP A 67 -0.61 1.63 -5.08
C ASP A 67 -0.67 0.36 -4.24
N GLU A 68 0.45 -0.05 -3.66
CA GLU A 68 0.50 -1.21 -2.76
C GLU A 68 -0.38 -1.00 -1.53
N LEU A 69 -0.32 0.17 -0.92
CA LEU A 69 -1.18 0.54 0.20
C LEU A 69 -2.67 0.39 -0.16
N GLY A 70 -3.08 0.86 -1.33
CA GLY A 70 -4.45 0.73 -1.82
C GLY A 70 -4.90 -0.72 -1.94
N SER A 71 -4.04 -1.59 -2.44
CA SER A 71 -4.30 -3.03 -2.51
C SER A 71 -4.57 -3.62 -1.12
N TRP A 72 -3.77 -3.26 -0.14
CA TRP A 72 -3.94 -3.71 1.25
C TRP A 72 -5.22 -3.15 1.89
N VAL A 73 -5.60 -1.90 1.57
CA VAL A 73 -6.89 -1.35 2.01
C VAL A 73 -8.05 -2.22 1.52
N VAL A 74 -8.04 -2.60 0.25
CA VAL A 74 -9.09 -3.48 -0.32
C VAL A 74 -9.11 -4.83 0.38
N MET A 75 -7.97 -5.48 0.53
CA MET A 75 -7.89 -6.82 1.13
C MET A 75 -8.40 -6.82 2.58
N VAL A 76 -7.96 -5.86 3.37
CA VAL A 76 -8.27 -5.82 4.81
C VAL A 76 -9.68 -5.30 5.07
N LYS A 77 -10.10 -4.24 4.38
CA LYS A 77 -11.39 -3.60 4.64
C LYS A 77 -12.56 -4.27 3.92
N MET A 78 -12.33 -4.78 2.73
CA MET A 78 -13.39 -5.41 1.92
C MET A 78 -13.39 -6.94 2.00
N GLY A 79 -12.33 -7.55 2.53
CA GLY A 79 -12.24 -9.00 2.61
C GLY A 79 -12.19 -9.69 1.26
N THR A 80 -11.60 -9.04 0.27
CA THR A 80 -11.39 -9.53 -1.09
C THR A 80 -10.15 -8.89 -1.68
N THR A 81 -9.83 -9.20 -2.92
CA THR A 81 -8.76 -8.53 -3.64
C THR A 81 -9.27 -7.92 -4.93
N GLY A 82 -8.45 -7.11 -5.56
CA GLY A 82 -8.80 -6.43 -6.78
C GLY A 82 -7.57 -6.02 -7.57
N VAL A 83 -7.81 -5.27 -8.62
CA VAL A 83 -6.78 -4.67 -9.46
C VAL A 83 -6.98 -3.17 -9.55
N THR A 84 -5.91 -2.44 -9.59
CA THR A 84 -5.94 -0.99 -9.81
C THR A 84 -6.47 -0.71 -11.20
N SER A 85 -7.56 0.03 -11.32
CA SER A 85 -8.12 0.45 -12.62
C SER A 85 -7.76 1.88 -12.96
N LYS A 86 -7.57 2.73 -11.95
CA LYS A 86 -7.17 4.14 -12.14
C LYS A 86 -6.42 4.61 -10.91
N LEU A 87 -5.37 5.39 -11.14
CA LEU A 87 -4.61 6.04 -10.08
C LEU A 87 -4.29 7.47 -10.51
N GLU A 88 -4.70 8.42 -9.70
CA GLU A 88 -4.32 9.82 -9.83
C GLU A 88 -3.49 10.22 -8.63
N ILE A 89 -2.33 10.80 -8.88
CA ILE A 89 -1.43 11.25 -7.83
C ILE A 89 -1.01 12.70 -8.07
N LYS A 90 -0.96 13.47 -6.99
CA LYS A 90 -0.39 14.82 -6.98
C LYS A 90 0.87 14.80 -6.13
N PHE A 91 1.96 15.23 -6.72
CA PHE A 91 3.24 15.41 -6.04
C PHE A 91 3.31 16.87 -5.56
N LEU A 92 3.15 17.08 -4.26
CA LEU A 92 3.03 18.41 -3.67
C LEU A 92 4.39 18.99 -3.27
N LYS A 93 5.27 18.13 -2.74
CA LYS A 93 6.61 18.48 -2.29
C LYS A 93 7.56 17.31 -2.53
N PRO A 94 8.87 17.57 -2.76
CA PRO A 94 9.82 16.49 -2.88
C PRO A 94 9.95 15.70 -1.56
N VAL A 95 10.12 14.38 -1.70
CA VAL A 95 10.42 13.50 -0.56
C VAL A 95 11.94 13.36 -0.50
N HIS A 96 12.56 13.94 0.52
CA HIS A 96 14.02 13.85 0.69
C HIS A 96 14.43 12.55 1.37
N VAL A 97 15.41 11.87 0.77
CA VAL A 97 15.93 10.59 1.27
C VAL A 97 16.51 10.78 2.68
N ASP A 98 17.24 11.86 2.92
CA ASP A 98 17.88 12.14 4.22
C ASP A 98 16.92 12.59 5.33
N HIS A 99 15.64 12.80 5.03
CA HIS A 99 14.64 13.08 6.06
C HIS A 99 14.16 11.83 6.81
N GLY A 100 14.58 10.65 6.39
CA GLY A 100 14.29 9.40 7.10
C GLY A 100 12.92 8.79 6.76
N ILE A 101 12.27 8.23 7.76
CA ILE A 101 11.07 7.39 7.61
C ILE A 101 9.91 8.13 6.93
N VAL A 102 9.45 7.57 5.82
CA VAL A 102 8.25 7.99 5.11
C VAL A 102 7.04 7.27 5.71
N ASN A 103 5.97 8.01 5.95
CA ASN A 103 4.70 7.46 6.42
C ASN A 103 3.65 7.54 5.33
N ILE A 104 2.94 6.46 5.11
CA ILE A 104 1.81 6.40 4.19
C ILE A 104 0.55 5.95 4.91
N LYS A 105 -0.60 6.47 4.50
CA LYS A 105 -1.91 6.05 5.01
C LYS A 105 -2.96 6.14 3.93
N GLY A 106 -3.92 5.23 3.97
CA GLY A 106 -5.02 5.20 3.01
C GLY A 106 -6.29 4.66 3.62
N ARG A 107 -7.42 5.04 3.05
CA ARG A 107 -8.74 4.55 3.45
C ARG A 107 -9.72 4.58 2.29
N ILE A 108 -10.79 3.82 2.42
CA ILE A 108 -11.90 3.85 1.49
C ILE A 108 -12.72 5.12 1.72
N ILE A 109 -13.00 5.85 0.64
CA ILE A 109 -13.88 7.03 0.69
C ILE A 109 -15.24 6.77 0.03
N GLU A 110 -15.31 5.80 -0.88
CA GLU A 110 -16.56 5.48 -1.57
C GLU A 110 -16.50 4.05 -2.13
N THR A 111 -17.65 3.42 -2.18
CA THR A 111 -17.83 2.12 -2.84
C THR A 111 -19.00 2.22 -3.82
N ARG A 112 -18.73 1.97 -5.09
CA ARG A 112 -19.74 1.93 -6.16
C ARG A 112 -19.70 0.57 -6.85
N ARG A 113 -20.62 -0.32 -6.49
CA ARG A 113 -20.64 -1.70 -7.02
C ARG A 113 -19.28 -2.37 -6.79
N ASN A 114 -18.56 -2.70 -7.87
CA ASN A 114 -17.26 -3.36 -7.82
C ASN A 114 -16.08 -2.36 -7.74
N ILE A 115 -16.37 -1.07 -7.77
CA ILE A 115 -15.31 -0.03 -7.74
C ILE A 115 -15.18 0.50 -6.32
N ILE A 116 -13.98 0.35 -5.79
CA ILE A 116 -13.59 0.86 -4.48
C ILE A 116 -12.72 2.08 -4.69
N ILE A 117 -13.13 3.22 -4.16
CA ILE A 117 -12.39 4.48 -4.28
C ILE A 117 -11.65 4.71 -2.98
N ILE A 118 -10.33 4.89 -3.09
CA ILE A 118 -9.42 5.01 -1.96
C ILE A 118 -8.67 6.33 -2.07
N GLU A 119 -8.61 7.09 -0.98
CA GLU A 119 -7.65 8.17 -0.85
C GLU A 119 -6.43 7.70 -0.08
N ALA A 120 -5.26 8.18 -0.47
CA ALA A 120 -4.01 7.85 0.20
C ALA A 120 -3.06 9.03 0.22
N PHE A 121 -2.24 9.09 1.26
CA PHE A 121 -1.35 10.21 1.56
C PHE A 121 0.04 9.70 1.90
N LEU A 122 1.05 10.44 1.45
CA LEU A 122 2.44 10.17 1.73
C LEU A 122 3.07 11.38 2.41
N TYR A 123 3.66 11.12 3.58
CA TYR A 123 4.35 12.13 4.39
C TYR A 123 5.86 11.84 4.41
N SER A 124 6.68 12.85 4.23
CA SER A 124 8.13 12.72 4.38
C SER A 124 8.53 12.52 5.85
N GLY A 125 9.77 12.15 6.07
CA GLY A 125 10.32 12.02 7.44
C GLY A 125 10.27 13.30 8.26
N SER A 126 10.12 14.46 7.62
CA SER A 126 9.89 15.75 8.31
C SER A 126 8.45 15.94 8.76
N GLY A 127 7.52 15.05 8.38
CA GLY A 127 6.09 15.15 8.66
C GLY A 127 5.28 15.96 7.66
N GLU A 128 5.91 16.45 6.58
CA GLU A 128 5.21 17.19 5.53
C GLU A 128 4.43 16.27 4.60
N LEU A 129 3.23 16.68 4.19
CA LEU A 129 2.47 16.00 3.15
C LEU A 129 3.15 16.26 1.80
N CYS A 130 3.69 15.19 1.19
CA CYS A 130 4.46 15.28 -0.05
C CYS A 130 3.71 14.77 -1.27
N ALA A 131 2.80 13.81 -1.11
CA ALA A 131 1.97 13.30 -2.19
C ALA A 131 0.59 12.89 -1.68
N GLU A 132 -0.39 13.04 -2.53
CA GLU A 132 -1.76 12.56 -2.28
C GLU A 132 -2.31 11.88 -3.52
N SER A 133 -3.16 10.89 -3.33
CA SER A 133 -3.72 10.14 -4.44
C SER A 133 -5.17 9.76 -4.22
N VAL A 134 -5.87 9.58 -5.33
CA VAL A 134 -7.18 8.92 -5.38
C VAL A 134 -7.06 7.74 -6.33
N MET A 135 -7.44 6.56 -5.86
CA MET A 135 -7.32 5.31 -6.59
C MET A 135 -8.67 4.65 -6.75
N HIS A 136 -8.88 4.07 -7.92
CA HIS A 136 -10.04 3.22 -8.19
C HIS A 136 -9.57 1.78 -8.33
N TYR A 137 -10.09 0.90 -7.49
CA TYR A 137 -9.85 -0.53 -7.54
C TYR A 137 -11.09 -1.24 -8.06
N PHE A 138 -10.88 -2.15 -8.99
CA PHE A 138 -11.91 -3.11 -9.38
C PHE A 138 -11.80 -4.32 -8.45
N ALA A 139 -12.76 -4.47 -7.54
CA ALA A 139 -12.78 -5.56 -6.58
C ALA A 139 -13.43 -6.81 -7.17
N PHE A 140 -12.77 -7.95 -7.01
CA PHE A 140 -13.32 -9.24 -7.39
C PHE A 140 -14.32 -9.75 -6.33
N SER A 141 -15.23 -10.64 -6.75
CA SER A 141 -16.00 -11.41 -5.78
C SER A 141 -15.05 -12.26 -4.93
N GLN A 142 -15.44 -12.59 -3.71
CA GLN A 142 -14.61 -13.43 -2.85
C GLN A 142 -14.26 -14.77 -3.51
N LYS A 143 -15.19 -15.34 -4.26
CA LYS A 143 -14.97 -16.58 -5.01
C LYS A 143 -13.85 -16.42 -6.05
N LYS A 144 -13.89 -15.35 -6.86
CA LYS A 144 -12.83 -15.07 -7.85
C LYS A 144 -11.51 -14.75 -7.19
N ALA A 145 -11.54 -13.99 -6.10
CA ALA A 145 -10.32 -13.64 -5.36
C ALA A 145 -9.60 -14.91 -4.87
N ARG A 146 -10.35 -15.88 -4.33
CA ARG A 146 -9.80 -17.16 -3.89
C ARG A 146 -9.26 -18.01 -5.04
N GLN A 147 -9.99 -18.08 -6.15
CA GLN A 147 -9.63 -18.93 -7.29
C GLN A 147 -8.50 -18.37 -8.14
N LEU A 148 -8.51 -17.07 -8.40
CA LEU A 148 -7.57 -16.42 -9.34
C LEU A 148 -6.37 -15.77 -8.66
N MET A 149 -6.54 -15.29 -7.43
CA MET A 149 -5.55 -14.49 -6.72
C MET A 149 -5.03 -15.15 -5.45
N MET A 150 -5.46 -16.39 -5.20
CA MET A 150 -5.10 -17.14 -3.98
C MET A 150 -5.38 -16.38 -2.68
N PHE A 151 -6.44 -15.56 -2.67
CA PHE A 151 -6.83 -14.79 -1.50
C PHE A 151 -7.30 -15.70 -0.37
N PRO A 152 -6.65 -15.69 0.81
CA PRO A 152 -6.90 -16.69 1.86
C PRO A 152 -8.10 -16.37 2.76
N GLY A 153 -8.69 -15.19 2.62
CA GLY A 153 -9.70 -14.68 3.52
C GLY A 153 -9.16 -13.62 4.47
N ARG A 154 -10.04 -12.75 4.97
CA ARG A 154 -9.67 -11.62 5.82
C ARG A 154 -9.02 -12.05 7.13
N GLU A 155 -9.47 -13.14 7.72
CA GLU A 155 -9.00 -13.65 9.01
C GLU A 155 -7.49 -13.94 8.99
N ALA A 156 -6.97 -14.39 7.86
CA ALA A 156 -5.55 -14.73 7.71
C ALA A 156 -4.60 -13.54 7.89
N PHE A 157 -5.12 -12.31 7.84
CA PHE A 157 -4.32 -11.10 8.06
C PHE A 157 -4.13 -10.78 9.56
N TYR A 158 -4.75 -11.53 10.45
CA TYR A 158 -4.70 -11.29 11.90
C TYR A 158 -4.29 -12.51 12.73
N GLU A 159 -4.09 -13.67 12.10
CA GLU A 159 -3.76 -14.96 12.76
C GLU A 159 -2.31 -15.38 12.57
#